data_9d47dbe71a0ebffb93587935c4a74c83
#
_entry.id   9d47dbe71a0ebffb93587935c4a74c83
#
_cell.length_a   1.000
_cell.length_b   1.000
_cell.length_c   1.000
_cell.angle_alpha   90.00
_cell.angle_beta   90.00
_cell.angle_gamma   90.00
#
_symmetry.space_group_name_H-M   'P 1'
#
loop_
_entity.id
_entity.type
_entity.pdbx_description
1 polymer ?
#
loop_
_entity_poly.entity_id
_entity_poly.type
_entity_poly.pdbx_seq_one_letter_code
_entity_poly.pdbx_strand_id
1 'polypeptide(L)'
;MSRLAVMTRLDFRFTNVMWSWSAVNNQTQQVMFFPWDCYLDKEYFERTNEKRYLILHDSWATNPSHENELQLGYRGAVNNLKRVIDNGYGLTVMFQTPVKLLEYPKSSETAKIRKFHSASYFNANFSRDGEGYFATLISRHNT
;
A
#
# COMPACT_ATOMS: atom_id res chain seq x y z
N MET A 1 -4.21 18.39 -2.13
CA MET A 1 -3.06 18.05 -2.99
C MET A 1 -3.22 16.61 -3.49
N SER A 2 -3.00 16.37 -4.77
CA SER A 2 -3.13 15.04 -5.36
C SER A 2 -2.03 14.09 -4.89
N ARG A 3 -2.29 12.77 -5.04
CA ARG A 3 -1.29 11.75 -4.73
C ARG A 3 -0.02 11.93 -5.55
N LEU A 4 -0.16 12.22 -6.84
CA LEU A 4 0.99 12.50 -7.71
C LEU A 4 1.80 13.69 -7.23
N ALA A 5 1.14 14.80 -6.87
CA ALA A 5 1.84 16.00 -6.41
C ALA A 5 2.62 15.76 -5.11
N VAL A 6 2.03 15.03 -4.16
CA VAL A 6 2.71 14.69 -2.90
C VAL A 6 3.91 13.79 -3.16
N MET A 7 3.75 12.75 -3.99
CA MET A 7 4.84 11.84 -4.32
C MET A 7 5.97 12.54 -5.06
N THR A 8 5.65 13.42 -5.99
CA THR A 8 6.65 14.23 -6.70
C THR A 8 7.45 15.09 -5.72
N ARG A 9 6.77 15.73 -4.76
CA ARG A 9 7.44 16.56 -3.75
C ARG A 9 8.37 15.73 -2.84
N LEU A 10 8.00 14.48 -2.55
CA LEU A 10 8.80 13.57 -1.73
C LEU A 10 9.83 12.76 -2.54
N ASP A 11 9.94 13.03 -3.84
CA ASP A 11 10.86 12.36 -4.79
C ASP A 11 10.53 10.89 -5.02
N PHE A 12 9.29 10.48 -4.79
CA PHE A 12 8.80 9.17 -5.18
C PHE A 12 8.26 9.21 -6.61
N ARG A 13 8.43 8.11 -7.33
CA ARG A 13 7.96 7.98 -8.71
C ARG A 13 7.01 6.80 -8.86
N PHE A 14 5.95 7.03 -9.64
CA PHE A 14 5.04 5.98 -10.07
C PHE A 14 5.53 5.38 -11.39
N THR A 15 5.39 4.06 -11.55
CA THR A 15 5.60 3.40 -12.84
C THR A 15 4.50 3.78 -13.82
N ASN A 16 3.25 3.82 -13.33
CA ASN A 16 2.08 4.27 -14.08
C ASN A 16 1.18 5.06 -13.13
N VAL A 17 1.00 6.36 -13.38
CA VAL A 17 0.28 7.27 -12.49
C VAL A 17 -1.18 6.85 -12.26
N MET A 18 -1.84 6.29 -13.29
CA MET A 18 -3.26 5.95 -13.21
C MET A 18 -3.51 4.68 -12.41
N TRP A 19 -2.61 3.70 -12.46
CA TRP A 19 -2.85 2.36 -11.94
C TRP A 19 -1.85 1.89 -10.91
N SER A 20 -0.89 2.73 -10.53
CA SER A 20 0.12 2.33 -9.57
C SER A 20 -0.46 2.30 -8.15
N TRP A 21 -0.22 1.18 -7.47
CA TRP A 21 -0.57 0.98 -6.06
C TRP A 21 0.57 1.32 -5.13
N SER A 22 1.73 1.64 -5.69
CA SER A 22 2.94 1.97 -4.95
C SER A 22 3.82 2.91 -5.76
N ALA A 23 4.75 3.53 -5.07
CA ALA A 23 5.74 4.41 -5.65
C ALA A 23 7.12 4.09 -5.10
N VAL A 24 8.17 4.50 -5.79
CA VAL A 24 9.55 4.19 -5.39
C VAL A 24 10.42 5.43 -5.43
N ASN A 25 11.30 5.55 -4.43
CA ASN A 25 12.41 6.51 -4.43
C ASN A 25 13.71 5.72 -4.45
N ASN A 26 14.36 5.67 -5.61
CA ASN A 26 15.60 4.92 -5.78
C ASN A 26 16.82 5.60 -5.13
N GLN A 27 16.75 6.91 -4.89
CA GLN A 27 17.84 7.63 -4.24
C GLN A 27 17.93 7.31 -2.76
N THR A 28 16.78 7.33 -2.07
CA THR A 28 16.69 7.00 -0.65
C THR A 28 16.45 5.52 -0.41
N GLN A 29 16.22 4.74 -1.47
CA GLN A 29 15.90 3.31 -1.42
C GLN A 29 14.68 3.04 -0.53
N GLN A 30 13.57 3.68 -0.87
CA GLN A 30 12.30 3.54 -0.16
C GLN A 30 11.18 3.23 -1.14
N VAL A 31 10.21 2.46 -0.66
CA VAL A 31 8.98 2.15 -1.37
C VAL A 31 7.80 2.70 -0.56
N MET A 32 6.84 3.33 -1.24
CA MET A 32 5.63 3.86 -0.62
C MET A 32 4.43 3.07 -1.11
N PHE A 33 3.64 2.53 -0.17
CA PHE A 33 2.33 1.94 -0.43
C PHE A 33 1.23 2.84 0.10
N PHE A 34 0.01 2.65 -0.40
CA PHE A 34 -1.15 3.47 -0.06
C PHE A 34 -2.28 2.59 0.46
N PRO A 35 -2.13 2.01 1.68
CA PRO A 35 -3.17 1.14 2.21
C PRO A 35 -4.44 1.93 2.54
N TRP A 36 -5.58 1.23 2.41
CA TRP A 36 -6.84 1.74 2.94
C TRP A 36 -6.76 1.75 4.47
N ASP A 37 -7.20 2.85 5.08
CA ASP A 37 -7.17 2.98 6.54
C ASP A 37 -8.10 1.98 7.24
N CYS A 38 -9.11 1.47 6.53
CA CYS A 38 -9.99 0.42 7.03
C CYS A 38 -9.40 -1.00 6.93
N TYR A 39 -8.19 -1.15 6.39
CA TYR A 39 -7.52 -2.45 6.24
C TYR A 39 -6.55 -2.77 7.38
N LEU A 40 -6.77 -2.17 8.54
CA LEU A 40 -6.12 -2.60 9.77
C LEU A 40 -6.53 -4.05 10.07
N ASP A 41 -5.55 -4.91 10.34
CA ASP A 41 -5.79 -6.26 10.82
C ASP A 41 -6.19 -6.21 12.29
N LYS A 42 -7.49 -6.15 12.55
CA LYS A 42 -8.03 -5.95 13.90
C LYS A 42 -7.73 -7.11 14.83
N GLU A 43 -7.81 -8.32 14.33
CA GLU A 43 -7.52 -9.52 15.12
C GLU A 43 -6.06 -9.53 15.58
N TYR A 44 -5.13 -9.21 14.67
CA TYR A 44 -3.72 -9.11 15.00
C TYR A 44 -3.47 -8.00 16.02
N PHE A 45 -4.13 -6.84 15.87
CA PHE A 45 -4.01 -5.74 16.82
C PHE A 45 -4.49 -6.11 18.23
N GLU A 46 -5.62 -6.80 18.32
CA GLU A 46 -6.16 -7.27 19.60
C GLU A 46 -5.20 -8.24 20.30
N ARG A 47 -4.51 -9.08 19.53
CA ARG A 47 -3.59 -10.09 20.04
C ARG A 47 -2.23 -9.54 20.43
N THR A 48 -1.69 -8.59 19.66
CA THR A 48 -0.29 -8.13 19.79
C THR A 48 -0.13 -6.68 20.19
N ASN A 49 -1.19 -5.87 20.12
CA ASN A 49 -1.17 -4.41 20.26
C ASN A 49 -0.34 -3.69 19.18
N GLU A 50 -0.03 -4.37 18.08
CA GLU A 50 0.68 -3.77 16.96
C GLU A 50 -0.28 -3.51 15.79
N LYS A 51 -0.17 -2.33 15.17
CA LYS A 51 -1.01 -1.95 14.02
C LYS A 51 -0.33 -2.37 12.73
N ARG A 52 -0.85 -3.43 12.11
CA ARG A 52 -0.44 -3.83 10.76
C ARG A 52 -1.58 -3.65 9.79
N TYR A 53 -1.25 -3.17 8.60
CA TYR A 53 -2.23 -2.90 7.54
C TYR A 53 -1.94 -3.77 6.34
N LEU A 54 -2.99 -4.30 5.74
CA LEU A 54 -2.87 -5.07 4.51
C LEU A 54 -2.52 -4.12 3.36
N ILE A 55 -1.38 -4.37 2.69
CA ILE A 55 -0.90 -3.57 1.56
C ILE A 55 -1.00 -4.30 0.24
N LEU A 56 -1.03 -5.63 0.26
CA LEU A 56 -1.19 -6.47 -0.91
C LEU A 56 -1.72 -7.84 -0.46
N HIS A 57 -2.44 -8.52 -1.35
CA HIS A 57 -2.96 -9.86 -1.09
C HIS A 57 -2.86 -10.67 -2.38
N ASP A 58 -2.52 -11.96 -2.29
CA ASP A 58 -2.35 -12.82 -3.47
C ASP A 58 -3.62 -12.86 -4.32
N SER A 59 -4.80 -12.81 -3.70
CA SER A 59 -6.08 -12.80 -4.42
C SER A 59 -6.31 -11.55 -5.28
N TRP A 60 -5.53 -10.49 -5.07
CA TRP A 60 -5.64 -9.27 -5.87
C TRP A 60 -4.94 -9.36 -7.22
N ALA A 61 -4.25 -10.47 -7.48
CA ALA A 61 -3.54 -10.67 -8.74
C ALA A 61 -4.49 -10.65 -9.94
N THR A 62 -5.72 -11.12 -9.77
CA THR A 62 -6.71 -11.19 -10.84
C THR A 62 -7.89 -10.28 -10.57
N ASN A 63 -8.48 -9.75 -11.66
CA ASN A 63 -9.68 -8.94 -11.59
C ASN A 63 -10.87 -9.83 -11.24
N PRO A 64 -11.63 -9.55 -10.16
CA PRO A 64 -12.79 -10.36 -9.78
C PRO A 64 -13.90 -10.38 -10.83
N SER A 65 -13.96 -9.36 -11.71
CA SER A 65 -14.94 -9.31 -12.81
C SER A 65 -14.45 -10.03 -14.07
N HIS A 66 -13.15 -10.32 -14.18
CA HIS A 66 -12.50 -10.94 -15.33
C HIS A 66 -11.41 -11.89 -14.85
N GLU A 67 -11.78 -13.12 -14.58
CA GLU A 67 -10.94 -14.11 -13.85
C GLU A 67 -9.55 -14.35 -14.44
N ASN A 68 -9.37 -14.12 -15.75
CA ASN A 68 -8.09 -14.39 -16.44
C ASN A 68 -7.25 -13.13 -16.63
N GLU A 69 -7.69 -11.97 -16.15
CA GLU A 69 -6.97 -10.72 -16.31
C GLU A 69 -6.29 -10.31 -15.00
N LEU A 70 -5.03 -9.93 -15.09
CA LEU A 70 -4.32 -9.34 -13.95
C LEU A 70 -4.89 -7.96 -13.65
N GLN A 71 -5.04 -7.65 -12.36
CA GLN A 71 -5.41 -6.29 -11.97
C GLN A 71 -4.28 -5.32 -12.31
N LEU A 72 -4.68 -4.15 -12.81
CA LEU A 72 -3.75 -3.06 -13.07
C LEU A 72 -3.09 -2.62 -11.75
N GLY A 73 -1.78 -2.47 -11.78
CA GLY A 73 -1.00 -2.08 -10.61
C GLY A 73 -0.49 -3.24 -9.76
N TYR A 74 -1.04 -4.44 -9.88
CA TYR A 74 -0.58 -5.59 -9.07
C TYR A 74 0.89 -5.93 -9.35
N ARG A 75 1.27 -6.05 -10.62
CA ARG A 75 2.65 -6.38 -11.00
C ARG A 75 3.65 -5.32 -10.51
N GLY A 76 3.30 -4.04 -10.63
CA GLY A 76 4.13 -2.96 -10.13
C GLY A 76 4.30 -3.02 -8.61
N ALA A 77 3.21 -3.33 -7.90
CA ALA A 77 3.26 -3.50 -6.44
C ALA A 77 4.17 -4.67 -6.04
N VAL A 78 4.06 -5.82 -6.72
CA VAL A 78 4.94 -6.97 -6.47
C VAL A 78 6.39 -6.61 -6.73
N ASN A 79 6.68 -5.93 -7.82
CA ASN A 79 8.06 -5.51 -8.15
C ASN A 79 8.63 -4.58 -7.08
N ASN A 80 7.83 -3.65 -6.57
CA ASN A 80 8.26 -2.77 -5.49
C ASN A 80 8.44 -3.51 -4.16
N LEU A 81 7.59 -4.50 -3.85
CA LEU A 81 7.80 -5.35 -2.68
C LEU A 81 9.09 -6.18 -2.78
N LYS A 82 9.45 -6.62 -3.97
CA LYS A 82 10.73 -7.32 -4.18
C LYS A 82 11.92 -6.42 -3.83
N ARG A 83 11.83 -5.11 -4.09
CA ARG A 83 12.87 -4.17 -3.66
C ARG A 83 13.02 -4.15 -2.14
N VAL A 84 11.92 -4.23 -1.41
CA VAL A 84 11.94 -4.29 0.06
C VAL A 84 12.55 -5.61 0.53
N ILE A 85 12.10 -6.73 -0.02
CA ILE A 85 12.49 -8.07 0.43
C ILE A 85 13.92 -8.41 0.02
N ASP A 86 14.27 -8.18 -1.25
CA ASP A 86 15.53 -8.65 -1.83
C ASP A 86 16.64 -7.60 -1.79
N ASN A 87 16.28 -6.31 -1.89
CA ASN A 87 17.26 -5.23 -2.02
C ASN A 87 17.37 -4.32 -0.78
N GLY A 88 16.61 -4.63 0.27
CA GLY A 88 16.70 -3.89 1.52
C GLY A 88 16.09 -2.49 1.51
N TYR A 89 15.20 -2.18 0.55
CA TYR A 89 14.51 -0.89 0.54
C TYR A 89 13.62 -0.76 1.78
N GLY A 90 13.55 0.46 2.31
CA GLY A 90 12.63 0.77 3.39
C GLY A 90 11.18 0.77 2.90
N LEU A 91 10.26 0.26 3.73
CA LEU A 91 8.83 0.32 3.45
C LEU A 91 8.23 1.53 4.15
N THR A 92 7.46 2.31 3.39
CA THR A 92 6.69 3.44 3.90
C THR A 92 5.24 3.32 3.45
N VAL A 93 4.33 3.91 4.20
CA VAL A 93 2.90 3.91 3.86
C VAL A 93 2.30 5.30 4.06
N MET A 94 1.37 5.64 3.19
CA MET A 94 0.54 6.84 3.29
C MET A 94 -0.91 6.42 3.09
N PHE A 95 -1.76 6.74 4.05
CA PHE A 95 -3.12 6.19 4.11
C PHE A 95 -4.10 6.90 3.20
N GLN A 96 -5.13 6.17 2.81
CA GLN A 96 -6.29 6.68 2.10
C GLN A 96 -7.57 6.09 2.68
N THR A 97 -8.67 6.88 2.63
CA THR A 97 -9.98 6.47 3.10
C THR A 97 -10.89 6.24 1.89
N PRO A 98 -11.61 5.11 1.80
CA PRO A 98 -12.53 4.89 0.69
C PRO A 98 -13.84 5.63 0.86
N VAL A 99 -14.55 5.88 -0.25
CA VAL A 99 -15.90 6.45 -0.21
C VAL A 99 -16.88 5.50 0.48
N LYS A 100 -16.77 4.20 0.18
CA LYS A 100 -17.58 3.14 0.80
C LYS A 100 -16.69 2.18 1.55
N LEU A 101 -17.16 1.67 2.69
CA LEU A 101 -16.45 0.67 3.45
C LEU A 101 -16.17 -0.57 2.57
N LEU A 102 -14.91 -1.00 2.57
CA LEU A 102 -14.47 -2.15 1.80
C LEU A 102 -14.52 -3.41 2.66
N GLU A 103 -14.73 -4.56 2.01
CA GLU A 103 -14.68 -5.85 2.67
C GLU A 103 -13.25 -6.37 2.72
N TYR A 104 -12.66 -6.37 3.90
CA TYR A 104 -11.34 -6.95 4.13
C TYR A 104 -11.38 -8.49 3.96
N PRO A 105 -10.46 -9.13 3.23
CA PRO A 105 -9.32 -8.57 2.49
C PRO A 105 -9.57 -8.43 0.98
N LYS A 106 -10.80 -8.21 0.55
CA LYS A 106 -11.16 -8.19 -0.88
C LYS A 106 -10.47 -7.07 -1.64
N SER A 107 -10.29 -7.30 -2.94
CA SER A 107 -9.74 -6.29 -3.84
C SER A 107 -10.64 -5.06 -3.92
N SER A 108 -10.00 -3.90 -4.02
CA SER A 108 -10.66 -2.61 -4.09
C SER A 108 -10.48 -1.91 -5.44
N GLU A 109 -10.36 -2.69 -6.52
CA GLU A 109 -10.08 -2.17 -7.86
C GLU A 109 -10.96 -0.98 -8.26
N THR A 110 -12.26 -1.06 -7.96
CA THR A 110 -13.22 -0.01 -8.31
C THR A 110 -13.47 0.99 -7.17
N ALA A 111 -12.79 0.84 -6.06
CA ALA A 111 -12.99 1.73 -4.91
C ALA A 111 -12.51 3.14 -5.22
N LYS A 112 -13.33 4.13 -4.83
CA LYS A 112 -12.98 5.53 -4.97
C LYS A 112 -12.42 6.06 -3.66
N ILE A 113 -11.43 6.95 -3.76
CA ILE A 113 -10.83 7.60 -2.61
C ILE A 113 -11.70 8.77 -2.17
N ARG A 114 -12.14 8.75 -0.90
CA ARG A 114 -12.81 9.89 -0.27
C ARG A 114 -11.80 10.91 0.23
N LYS A 115 -10.72 10.44 0.86
CA LYS A 115 -9.67 11.30 1.40
C LYS A 115 -8.32 10.62 1.26
N PHE A 116 -7.35 11.38 0.81
CA PHE A 116 -5.95 10.98 0.80
C PHE A 116 -5.22 11.74 1.93
N HIS A 117 -4.66 10.98 2.88
CA HIS A 117 -4.04 11.55 4.08
C HIS A 117 -2.60 11.99 3.79
N SER A 118 -2.47 13.12 3.12
CA SER A 118 -1.20 13.60 2.59
C SER A 118 -0.31 14.35 3.61
N ALA A 119 -0.83 14.63 4.82
CA ALA A 119 -0.09 15.40 5.81
C ALA A 119 1.03 14.61 6.49
N SER A 120 0.98 13.29 6.43
CA SER A 120 1.98 12.43 7.08
C SER A 120 2.10 11.09 6.38
N TYR A 121 3.26 10.43 6.59
CA TYR A 121 3.48 9.06 6.18
C TYR A 121 4.19 8.32 7.32
N PHE A 122 4.27 7.00 7.21
CA PHE A 122 4.84 6.16 8.26
C PHE A 122 5.93 5.26 7.70
N ASN A 123 7.02 5.11 8.44
CA ASN A 123 7.91 3.99 8.24
C ASN A 123 7.24 2.73 8.76
N ALA A 124 7.47 1.61 8.11
CA ALA A 124 6.83 0.36 8.46
C ALA A 124 7.78 -0.82 8.28
N ASN A 125 7.51 -1.90 9.01
CA ASN A 125 8.14 -3.19 8.79
C ASN A 125 7.25 -4.04 7.91
N PHE A 126 7.88 -4.68 6.92
CA PHE A 126 7.19 -5.63 6.05
C PHE A 126 7.06 -6.99 6.74
N SER A 127 5.90 -7.63 6.56
CA SER A 127 5.70 -9.02 6.92
C SER A 127 4.73 -9.70 5.96
N ARG A 128 4.84 -11.00 5.85
CA ARG A 128 3.89 -11.82 5.10
C ARG A 128 3.26 -12.83 6.05
N ASP A 129 1.93 -12.97 5.94
CA ASP A 129 1.17 -13.93 6.73
C ASP A 129 0.09 -14.54 5.82
N GLY A 130 0.25 -15.84 5.53
CA GLY A 130 -0.61 -16.51 4.55
C GLY A 130 -0.53 -15.84 3.19
N GLU A 131 -1.68 -15.45 2.66
CA GLU A 131 -1.77 -14.76 1.35
C GLU A 131 -1.67 -13.24 1.45
N GLY A 132 -1.56 -12.70 2.66
CA GLY A 132 -1.50 -11.25 2.91
C GLY A 132 -0.09 -10.72 3.08
N TYR A 133 0.13 -9.51 2.58
CA TYR A 133 1.36 -8.74 2.74
C TYR A 133 1.03 -7.53 3.59
N PHE A 134 1.79 -7.32 4.67
CA PHE A 134 1.43 -6.33 5.69
C PHE A 134 2.55 -5.34 5.93
N ALA A 135 2.14 -4.12 6.31
CA ALA A 135 3.01 -3.09 6.83
C ALA A 135 2.66 -2.84 8.30
N THR A 136 3.61 -3.09 9.20
CA THR A 136 3.46 -2.77 10.63
C THR A 136 4.09 -1.42 10.89
N LEU A 137 3.32 -0.48 11.41
CA LEU A 137 3.77 0.90 11.60
C LEU A 137 4.88 1.00 12.64
N ILE A 138 5.91 1.80 12.35
CA ILE A 138 7.03 2.08 13.26
C ILE A 138 6.99 3.53 13.74
N SER A 139 7.09 4.47 12.80
CA SER A 139 7.22 5.90 13.13
C SER A 139 6.49 6.76 12.12
N ARG A 140 6.01 7.91 12.59
CA ARG A 140 5.30 8.89 11.79
C ARG A 140 6.22 10.02 11.37
N HIS A 141 6.07 10.45 10.13
CA HIS A 141 6.77 11.61 9.57
C HIS A 141 5.78 12.57 8.94
N ASN A 142 6.01 13.87 9.11
CA ASN A 142 5.23 14.90 8.41
C ASN A 142 5.76 15.07 6.99
N THR A 143 4.85 15.29 6.06
CA THR A 143 5.21 15.55 4.65
C THR A 143 5.65 16.99 4.41
#